data_5115c7ce4f6443e7308cde82a08c51f0
#
_entry.id   5115c7ce4f6443e7308cde82a08c51f0
#
_cell.length_a   1.000
_cell.length_b   1.000
_cell.length_c   1.000
_cell.angle_alpha   90.00
_cell.angle_beta   90.00
_cell.angle_gamma   90.00
#
_symmetry.space_group_name_H-M   'P 1'
#
loop_
_entity.id
_entity.type
_entity.pdbx_description
1 polymer ?
#
loop_
_entity_poly.entity_id
_entity_poly.type
_entity_poly.pdbx_seq_one_letter_code
_entity_poly.pdbx_strand_id
1 'polypeptide(L)'
;FVSLGCPKALVDSERILTQLRVEGYDVVGSYAAAGVVVVNTCGFIDAAVEESLDAIGEAMAENGKVVVTGCLGARAALIRERFPDVLSISGPQDYGSVMNAVHAQLPPRHDPYQDLVPPQGIKLTPRHYAYLKIAEGCNHRCSFCIIPSMRGDLVSRPISDVMREAE
;
A
#
# COMPACT_ATOMS: atom_id res chain seq x y z
N PHE A 1 -8.33 -2.73 -5.20
CA PHE A 1 -6.96 -2.41 -4.79
C PHE A 1 -6.08 -2.23 -6.02
N VAL A 2 -5.34 -1.13 -6.09
CA VAL A 2 -4.37 -0.84 -7.17
C VAL A 2 -2.97 -0.87 -6.58
N SER A 3 -2.08 -1.68 -7.16
CA SER A 3 -0.69 -1.81 -6.71
C SER A 3 0.26 -1.34 -7.79
N LEU A 4 0.89 -0.21 -7.57
CA LEU A 4 1.86 0.40 -8.48
C LEU A 4 3.27 0.37 -7.89
N GLY A 5 4.27 0.37 -8.74
CA GLY A 5 5.67 0.57 -8.35
C GLY A 5 6.53 -0.68 -8.27
N CYS A 6 7.49 -0.64 -7.38
CA CYS A 6 8.59 -1.60 -7.30
C CYS A 6 8.26 -2.82 -6.40
N PRO A 7 9.14 -3.86 -6.33
CA PRO A 7 8.96 -4.99 -5.43
C PRO A 7 8.72 -4.64 -3.95
N LYS A 8 9.29 -3.54 -3.45
CA LYS A 8 9.00 -3.08 -2.08
C LYS A 8 7.54 -2.64 -1.91
N ALA A 9 7.00 -1.90 -2.88
CA ALA A 9 5.59 -1.50 -2.88
C ALA A 9 4.67 -2.72 -3.02
N LEU A 10 5.09 -3.75 -3.77
CA LEU A 10 4.33 -5.00 -3.89
C LEU A 10 4.19 -5.71 -2.54
N VAL A 11 5.27 -5.82 -1.76
CA VAL A 11 5.23 -6.40 -0.39
C VAL A 11 4.31 -5.58 0.52
N ASP A 12 4.34 -4.24 0.42
CA ASP A 12 3.43 -3.38 1.16
C ASP A 12 1.96 -3.65 0.77
N SER A 13 1.69 -3.85 -0.54
CA SER A 13 0.36 -4.22 -1.05
C SER A 13 -0.11 -5.58 -0.54
N GLU A 14 0.75 -6.60 -0.58
CA GLU A 14 0.46 -7.95 -0.06
C GLU A 14 0.09 -7.89 1.43
N ARG A 15 0.81 -7.09 2.21
CA ARG A 15 0.53 -6.91 3.63
C ARG A 15 -0.82 -6.24 3.89
N ILE A 16 -1.13 -5.15 3.16
CA ILE A 16 -2.42 -4.47 3.28
C ILE A 16 -3.56 -5.40 2.88
N LEU A 17 -3.43 -6.09 1.74
CA LEU A 17 -4.44 -7.01 1.24
C LEU A 17 -4.68 -8.19 2.20
N THR A 18 -3.61 -8.73 2.80
CA THR A 18 -3.72 -9.78 3.82
C THR A 18 -4.52 -9.28 5.01
N GLN A 19 -4.21 -8.08 5.53
CA GLN A 19 -4.95 -7.49 6.64
C GLN A 19 -6.43 -7.28 6.30
N LEU A 20 -6.73 -6.69 5.14
CA LEU A 20 -8.10 -6.49 4.67
C LEU A 20 -8.86 -7.81 4.57
N ARG A 21 -8.21 -8.87 4.07
CA ARG A 21 -8.81 -10.19 3.94
C ARG A 21 -9.12 -10.82 5.29
N VAL A 22 -8.21 -10.68 6.27
CA VAL A 22 -8.40 -11.12 7.66
C VAL A 22 -9.62 -10.47 8.27
N GLU A 23 -9.83 -9.18 8.00
CA GLU A 23 -10.95 -8.39 8.52
C GLU A 23 -12.24 -8.58 7.71
N GLY A 24 -12.27 -9.57 6.79
CA GLY A 24 -13.47 -10.00 6.05
C GLY A 24 -13.82 -9.14 4.85
N TYR A 25 -12.89 -8.34 4.32
CA TYR A 25 -13.11 -7.62 3.07
C TYR A 25 -12.83 -8.48 1.86
N ASP A 26 -13.67 -8.34 0.84
CA ASP A 26 -13.47 -8.95 -0.47
C ASP A 26 -12.75 -7.99 -1.43
N VAL A 27 -11.84 -8.55 -2.22
CA VAL A 27 -11.18 -7.82 -3.31
C VAL A 27 -11.94 -8.04 -4.60
N VAL A 28 -12.36 -6.96 -5.23
CA VAL A 28 -13.14 -6.99 -6.47
C VAL A 28 -12.31 -6.49 -7.66
N GLY A 29 -12.69 -6.88 -8.87
CA GLY A 29 -11.93 -6.64 -10.09
C GLY A 29 -12.21 -5.31 -10.80
N SER A 30 -13.09 -4.43 -10.26
CA SER A 30 -13.39 -3.12 -10.87
C SER A 30 -13.58 -2.03 -9.82
N TYR A 31 -13.30 -0.79 -10.20
CA TYR A 31 -13.47 0.37 -9.33
C TYR A 31 -14.93 0.57 -8.95
N ALA A 32 -15.85 0.45 -9.91
CA ALA A 32 -17.28 0.68 -9.71
C ALA A 32 -17.91 -0.32 -8.72
N ALA A 33 -17.40 -1.55 -8.66
CA ALA A 33 -17.91 -2.57 -7.74
C ALA A 33 -17.33 -2.46 -6.32
N ALA A 34 -16.28 -1.66 -6.14
CA ALA A 34 -15.61 -1.50 -4.86
C ALA A 34 -16.37 -0.52 -3.95
N GLY A 35 -16.49 -0.84 -2.66
CA GLY A 35 -16.99 0.10 -1.66
C GLY A 35 -15.98 1.21 -1.34
N VAL A 36 -14.68 0.92 -1.49
CA VAL A 36 -13.56 1.85 -1.39
C VAL A 36 -12.40 1.35 -2.26
N VAL A 37 -11.65 2.25 -2.85
CA VAL A 37 -10.46 1.92 -3.65
C VAL A 37 -9.22 2.35 -2.89
N VAL A 38 -8.27 1.43 -2.71
CA VAL A 38 -6.95 1.73 -2.16
C VAL A 38 -5.93 1.73 -3.29
N VAL A 39 -5.20 2.83 -3.46
CA VAL A 39 -4.14 2.98 -4.47
C VAL A 39 -2.79 3.06 -3.76
N ASN A 40 -1.98 2.02 -3.91
CA ASN A 40 -0.58 2.01 -3.45
C ASN A 40 0.32 2.56 -4.56
N THR A 41 0.90 3.72 -4.33
CA THR A 41 1.51 4.59 -5.34
C THR A 41 3.03 4.49 -5.37
N CYS A 42 3.61 4.81 -6.53
CA CYS A 42 5.04 5.03 -6.71
C CYS A 42 5.34 6.54 -6.83
N GLY A 43 6.45 6.98 -6.24
CA GLY A 43 6.88 8.39 -6.28
C GLY A 43 8.36 8.55 -6.63
N PHE A 44 9.00 7.50 -7.18
CA PHE A 44 10.44 7.44 -7.33
C PHE A 44 10.97 8.20 -8.55
N ILE A 45 10.30 8.06 -9.69
CA ILE A 45 10.63 8.77 -10.94
C ILE A 45 9.40 9.49 -11.47
N ASP A 46 9.57 10.51 -12.27
CA ASP A 46 8.47 11.36 -12.76
C ASP A 46 7.42 10.54 -13.52
N ALA A 47 7.82 9.60 -14.37
CA ALA A 47 6.88 8.72 -15.09
C ALA A 47 6.00 7.89 -14.13
N ALA A 48 6.57 7.40 -13.02
CA ALA A 48 5.81 6.65 -12.03
C ALA A 48 4.92 7.57 -11.15
N VAL A 49 5.29 8.82 -10.99
CA VAL A 49 4.43 9.84 -10.37
C VAL A 49 3.20 10.09 -11.23
N GLU A 50 3.38 10.31 -12.54
CA GLU A 50 2.26 10.52 -13.48
C GLU A 50 1.36 9.27 -13.54
N GLU A 51 1.92 8.08 -13.69
CA GLU A 51 1.15 6.82 -13.64
C GLU A 51 0.31 6.71 -12.35
N SER A 52 0.90 7.09 -11.22
CA SER A 52 0.20 7.07 -9.93
C SER A 52 -0.93 8.10 -9.87
N LEU A 53 -0.71 9.30 -10.39
CA LEU A 53 -1.73 10.35 -10.45
C LEU A 53 -2.86 9.98 -11.42
N ASP A 54 -2.56 9.35 -12.54
CA ASP A 54 -3.55 8.88 -13.50
C ASP A 54 -4.42 7.78 -12.89
N ALA A 55 -3.83 6.81 -12.21
CA ALA A 55 -4.57 5.75 -11.52
C ALA A 55 -5.47 6.30 -10.39
N ILE A 56 -5.01 7.32 -9.65
CA ILE A 56 -5.86 8.02 -8.66
C ILE A 56 -7.03 8.70 -9.38
N GLY A 57 -6.78 9.38 -10.51
CA GLY A 57 -7.80 10.04 -11.30
C GLY A 57 -8.87 9.08 -11.82
N GLU A 58 -8.48 7.93 -12.37
CA GLU A 58 -9.40 6.87 -12.80
C GLU A 58 -10.25 6.37 -11.62
N ALA A 59 -9.61 6.04 -10.50
CA ALA A 59 -10.31 5.58 -9.31
C ALA A 59 -11.29 6.62 -8.75
N MET A 60 -10.93 7.91 -8.77
CA MET A 60 -11.82 9.01 -8.37
C MET A 60 -13.00 9.17 -9.32
N ALA A 61 -12.77 9.06 -10.62
CA ALA A 61 -13.82 9.19 -11.64
C ALA A 61 -14.84 8.04 -11.58
N GLU A 62 -14.39 6.80 -11.36
CA GLU A 62 -15.24 5.62 -11.38
C GLU A 62 -15.87 5.28 -10.02
N ASN A 63 -15.21 5.59 -8.90
CA ASN A 63 -15.66 5.22 -7.55
C ASN A 63 -15.88 6.43 -6.65
N GLY A 64 -14.97 7.40 -6.65
CA GLY A 64 -15.00 8.60 -5.80
C GLY A 64 -14.55 8.39 -4.35
N LYS A 65 -14.44 7.15 -3.85
CA LYS A 65 -13.97 6.83 -2.49
C LYS A 65 -12.58 6.23 -2.56
N VAL A 66 -11.57 7.08 -2.57
CA VAL A 66 -10.17 6.67 -2.79
C VAL A 66 -9.31 6.95 -1.57
N VAL A 67 -8.56 5.95 -1.16
CA VAL A 67 -7.49 6.01 -0.15
C VAL A 67 -6.16 5.85 -0.86
N VAL A 68 -5.24 6.78 -0.68
CA VAL A 68 -3.91 6.76 -1.30
C VAL A 68 -2.85 6.42 -0.26
N THR A 69 -1.94 5.54 -0.62
CA THR A 69 -0.78 5.17 0.19
C THR A 69 0.47 5.00 -0.69
N GLY A 70 1.58 4.68 -0.07
CA GLY A 70 2.83 4.40 -0.77
C GLY A 70 3.75 5.61 -0.92
N CYS A 71 4.75 5.46 -1.80
CA CYS A 71 5.85 6.43 -1.88
C CYS A 71 5.42 7.84 -2.29
N LEU A 72 4.42 7.98 -3.18
CA LEU A 72 3.90 9.30 -3.55
C LEU A 72 3.10 9.92 -2.41
N GLY A 73 2.55 9.13 -1.49
CA GLY A 73 1.87 9.62 -0.30
C GLY A 73 2.73 10.49 0.61
N ALA A 74 4.07 10.33 0.56
CA ALA A 74 5.00 11.25 1.23
C ALA A 74 4.95 12.68 0.66
N ARG A 75 4.39 12.86 -0.54
CA ARG A 75 4.18 14.16 -1.21
C ARG A 75 2.68 14.52 -1.23
N ALA A 76 2.02 14.40 -0.08
CA ALA A 76 0.56 14.56 0.05
C ALA A 76 0.02 15.88 -0.53
N ALA A 77 0.78 16.97 -0.46
CA ALA A 77 0.40 18.26 -1.04
C ALA A 77 0.13 18.18 -2.54
N LEU A 78 1.00 17.47 -3.30
CA LEU A 78 0.84 17.26 -4.74
C LEU A 78 -0.45 16.51 -5.07
N ILE A 79 -0.79 15.49 -4.27
CA ILE A 79 -2.01 14.71 -4.48
C ILE A 79 -3.24 15.56 -4.13
N ARG A 80 -3.21 16.29 -3.02
CA ARG A 80 -4.32 17.13 -2.58
C ARG A 80 -4.63 18.28 -3.53
N GLU A 81 -3.61 18.86 -4.16
CA GLU A 81 -3.78 19.90 -5.16
C GLU A 81 -4.57 19.40 -6.37
N ARG A 82 -4.29 18.19 -6.85
CA ARG A 82 -4.94 17.62 -8.02
C ARG A 82 -6.25 16.89 -7.67
N PHE A 83 -6.34 16.28 -6.50
CA PHE A 83 -7.48 15.49 -6.03
C PHE A 83 -7.84 15.86 -4.58
N PRO A 84 -8.54 16.98 -4.35
CA PRO A 84 -8.89 17.44 -3.01
C PRO A 84 -9.81 16.47 -2.24
N ASP A 85 -10.62 15.70 -2.96
CA ASP A 85 -11.66 14.81 -2.40
C ASP A 85 -11.15 13.41 -2.03
N VAL A 86 -9.85 13.12 -2.18
CA VAL A 86 -9.26 11.85 -1.73
C VAL A 86 -9.47 11.70 -0.22
N LEU A 87 -10.01 10.56 0.22
CA LEU A 87 -10.40 10.31 1.61
C LEU A 87 -9.22 10.38 2.58
N SER A 88 -8.13 9.71 2.24
CA SER A 88 -6.92 9.67 3.06
C SER A 88 -5.67 9.55 2.19
N ILE A 89 -4.58 10.15 2.66
CA ILE A 89 -3.27 10.02 2.04
C ILE A 89 -2.28 9.66 3.15
N SER A 90 -1.57 8.55 2.96
CA SER A 90 -0.55 8.05 3.88
C SER A 90 0.75 7.73 3.16
N GLY A 91 1.85 7.79 3.87
CA GLY A 91 3.17 7.40 3.35
C GLY A 91 3.34 5.88 3.26
N PRO A 92 4.48 5.41 2.76
CA PRO A 92 4.84 4.01 2.80
C PRO A 92 4.92 3.53 4.26
N GLN A 93 4.53 2.27 4.52
CA GLN A 93 4.54 1.62 5.85
C GLN A 93 3.48 2.11 6.85
N ASP A 94 2.69 3.11 6.53
CA ASP A 94 1.59 3.59 7.39
C ASP A 94 0.31 2.77 7.14
N TYR A 95 0.40 1.47 7.39
CA TYR A 95 -0.69 0.52 7.18
C TYR A 95 -1.90 0.82 8.09
N GLY A 96 -1.63 1.31 9.31
CA GLY A 96 -2.69 1.69 10.25
C GLY A 96 -3.58 2.79 9.72
N SER A 97 -3.03 3.82 9.10
CA SER A 97 -3.81 4.89 8.47
C SER A 97 -4.63 4.39 7.29
N VAL A 98 -4.12 3.44 6.50
CA VAL A 98 -4.89 2.80 5.41
C VAL A 98 -6.09 2.05 5.99
N MET A 99 -5.86 1.20 6.99
CA MET A 99 -6.92 0.40 7.62
C MET A 99 -7.98 1.30 8.26
N ASN A 100 -7.58 2.32 9.01
CA ASN A 100 -8.50 3.27 9.63
C ASN A 100 -9.35 4.01 8.58
N ALA A 101 -8.76 4.40 7.45
CA ALA A 101 -9.49 5.06 6.37
C ALA A 101 -10.51 4.12 5.70
N VAL A 102 -10.16 2.84 5.51
CA VAL A 102 -11.07 1.82 5.00
C VAL A 102 -12.21 1.57 6.00
N HIS A 103 -11.91 1.39 7.30
CA HIS A 103 -12.90 1.16 8.36
C HIS A 103 -13.88 2.33 8.50
N ALA A 104 -13.43 3.56 8.30
CA ALA A 104 -14.30 4.74 8.33
C ALA A 104 -15.36 4.73 7.21
N GLN A 105 -15.06 4.09 6.08
CA GLN A 105 -15.99 3.97 4.94
C GLN A 105 -16.78 2.66 4.97
N LEU A 106 -16.13 1.58 5.37
CA LEU A 106 -16.66 0.22 5.41
C LEU A 106 -16.26 -0.42 6.74
N PRO A 107 -17.11 -0.42 7.76
CA PRO A 107 -16.83 -1.14 9.01
C PRO A 107 -16.57 -2.63 8.73
N PRO A 108 -15.59 -3.25 9.39
CA PRO A 108 -15.26 -4.66 9.19
C PRO A 108 -16.46 -5.55 9.49
N ARG A 109 -16.68 -6.57 8.64
CA ARG A 109 -17.83 -7.47 8.75
C ARG A 109 -17.60 -8.62 9.73
N HIS A 110 -16.33 -8.92 10.02
CA HIS A 110 -15.91 -10.04 10.85
C HIS A 110 -15.06 -9.56 12.02
N ASP A 111 -15.07 -10.32 13.09
CA ASP A 111 -14.13 -10.15 14.20
C ASP A 111 -12.79 -10.77 13.78
N PRO A 112 -11.73 -9.95 13.62
CA PRO A 112 -10.43 -10.45 13.16
C PRO A 112 -9.80 -11.50 14.11
N TYR A 113 -10.28 -11.61 15.34
CA TYR A 113 -9.83 -12.63 16.29
C TYR A 113 -10.55 -13.98 16.15
N GLN A 114 -11.67 -14.00 15.44
CA GLN A 114 -12.45 -15.23 15.22
C GLN A 114 -12.20 -15.86 13.85
N ASP A 115 -11.71 -15.08 12.90
CA ASP A 115 -11.44 -15.57 11.55
C ASP A 115 -10.04 -16.19 11.47
N LEU A 116 -10.00 -17.43 10.97
CA LEU A 116 -8.73 -18.12 10.70
C LEU A 116 -7.99 -17.44 9.55
N VAL A 117 -6.93 -16.71 9.89
CA VAL A 117 -6.03 -16.13 8.90
C VAL A 117 -5.25 -17.24 8.22
N PRO A 118 -5.19 -17.30 6.88
CA PRO A 118 -4.24 -18.18 6.23
C PRO A 118 -2.81 -17.81 6.67
N PRO A 119 -2.02 -18.73 7.21
CA PRO A 119 -0.67 -18.42 7.70
C PRO A 119 0.25 -17.86 6.61
N GLN A 120 -0.08 -18.14 5.34
CA GLN A 120 0.71 -17.69 4.18
C GLN A 120 0.40 -16.28 3.71
N GLY A 121 -0.69 -15.65 4.18
CA GLY A 121 -1.14 -14.35 3.71
C GLY A 121 -1.52 -14.33 2.21
N ILE A 122 -1.68 -13.13 1.66
CA ILE A 122 -1.90 -12.94 0.21
C ILE A 122 -0.56 -12.69 -0.46
N LYS A 123 -0.28 -13.45 -1.52
CA LYS A 123 0.89 -13.29 -2.37
C LYS A 123 0.46 -12.88 -3.78
N LEU A 124 0.98 -11.74 -4.24
CA LEU A 124 0.69 -11.19 -5.58
C LEU A 124 1.67 -11.67 -6.66
N THR A 125 2.81 -12.23 -6.24
CA THR A 125 3.79 -12.82 -7.17
C THR A 125 3.33 -14.20 -7.66
N PRO A 126 3.82 -14.66 -8.84
CA PRO A 126 3.65 -16.04 -9.30
C PRO A 126 4.13 -17.06 -8.28
N ARG A 127 3.71 -18.33 -8.44
CA ARG A 127 4.00 -19.40 -7.46
C ARG A 127 5.49 -19.70 -7.25
N HIS A 128 6.33 -19.45 -8.25
CA HIS A 128 7.73 -19.86 -8.26
C HIS A 128 8.70 -18.89 -7.60
N TYR A 129 8.24 -17.69 -7.17
CA TYR A 129 9.05 -16.78 -6.37
C TYR A 129 8.20 -15.89 -5.45
N ALA A 130 8.83 -15.31 -4.45
CA ALA A 130 8.26 -14.27 -3.61
C ALA A 130 9.34 -13.24 -3.26
N TYR A 131 8.92 -12.03 -2.90
CA TYR A 131 9.81 -11.01 -2.36
C TYR A 131 9.80 -11.08 -0.84
N LEU A 132 10.98 -11.15 -0.26
CA LEU A 132 11.18 -11.09 1.18
C LEU A 132 11.82 -9.75 1.55
N LYS A 133 11.10 -8.95 2.30
CA LYS A 133 11.55 -7.63 2.73
C LYS A 133 12.37 -7.75 4.01
N ILE A 134 13.69 -7.59 3.91
CA ILE A 134 14.62 -7.74 5.04
C ILE A 134 14.97 -6.41 5.72
N ALA A 135 14.84 -5.29 5.01
CA ALA A 135 15.11 -3.95 5.52
C ALA A 135 14.28 -2.89 4.80
N GLU A 136 14.11 -1.74 5.43
CA GLU A 136 13.42 -0.58 4.88
C GLU A 136 14.26 0.69 5.05
N GLY A 137 14.03 1.71 4.18
CA GLY A 137 14.76 2.96 4.22
C GLY A 137 16.18 2.89 3.64
N CYS A 138 16.93 3.98 3.78
CA CYS A 138 18.32 4.07 3.30
C CYS A 138 19.08 5.20 4.02
N ASN A 139 20.28 4.90 4.53
CA ASN A 139 21.15 5.88 5.19
C ASN A 139 22.11 6.61 4.22
N HIS A 140 22.17 6.17 2.94
CA HIS A 140 22.95 6.89 1.94
C HIS A 140 22.23 8.19 1.58
N ARG A 141 22.94 9.31 1.63
CA ARG A 141 22.41 10.66 1.35
C ARG A 141 22.88 11.14 -0.03
N CYS A 142 22.72 10.30 -1.06
CA CYS A 142 23.10 10.64 -2.42
C CYS A 142 22.31 11.86 -2.90
N SER A 143 22.97 12.83 -3.52
CA SER A 143 22.38 14.13 -3.88
C SER A 143 21.19 14.02 -4.87
N PHE A 144 21.16 12.97 -5.65
CA PHE A 144 20.11 12.71 -6.66
C PHE A 144 19.01 11.75 -6.15
N CYS A 145 19.10 11.22 -4.91
CA CYS A 145 18.24 10.13 -4.47
C CYS A 145 17.20 10.60 -3.47
N ILE A 146 15.94 10.36 -3.78
CA ILE A 146 14.78 10.72 -2.95
C ILE A 146 14.41 9.64 -1.90
N ILE A 147 15.02 8.45 -1.94
CA ILE A 147 14.64 7.31 -1.07
C ILE A 147 14.63 7.67 0.43
N PRO A 148 15.65 8.34 1.01
CA PRO A 148 15.62 8.67 2.43
C PRO A 148 14.45 9.58 2.83
N SER A 149 14.04 10.49 1.96
CA SER A 149 12.90 11.38 2.24
C SER A 149 11.54 10.69 2.13
N MET A 150 11.44 9.63 1.32
CA MET A 150 10.18 8.88 1.15
C MET A 150 10.04 7.73 2.15
N ARG A 151 11.14 7.01 2.43
CA ARG A 151 11.11 5.74 3.19
C ARG A 151 11.90 5.80 4.50
N GLY A 152 12.47 6.95 4.84
CA GLY A 152 13.23 7.16 6.08
C GLY A 152 14.61 6.53 6.09
N ASP A 153 15.20 6.48 7.27
CA ASP A 153 16.50 5.87 7.53
C ASP A 153 16.42 4.34 7.47
N LEU A 154 17.56 3.70 7.20
CA LEU A 154 17.65 2.24 7.12
C LEU A 154 17.32 1.58 8.45
N VAL A 155 16.31 0.73 8.44
CA VAL A 155 15.94 -0.14 9.55
C VAL A 155 15.90 -1.58 9.05
N SER A 156 16.67 -2.46 9.69
CA SER A 156 16.67 -3.90 9.39
C SER A 156 15.66 -4.63 10.28
N ARG A 157 14.99 -5.62 9.71
CA ARG A 157 14.12 -6.51 10.48
C ARG A 157 14.94 -7.49 11.33
N PRO A 158 14.42 -7.94 12.48
CA PRO A 158 15.01 -9.02 13.25
C PRO A 158 15.16 -10.29 12.39
N ILE A 159 16.29 -10.98 12.53
CA ILE A 159 16.56 -12.21 11.76
C ILE A 159 15.49 -13.26 11.99
N SER A 160 15.00 -13.41 13.24
CA SER A 160 13.94 -14.35 13.60
C SER A 160 12.65 -14.12 12.82
N ASP A 161 12.30 -12.85 12.58
CA ASP A 161 11.06 -12.50 11.85
C ASP A 161 11.21 -12.76 10.35
N VAL A 162 12.41 -12.50 9.82
CA VAL A 162 12.74 -12.78 8.41
C VAL A 162 12.71 -14.29 8.15
N MET A 163 13.31 -15.08 9.05
CA MET A 163 13.33 -16.55 8.92
C MET A 163 11.92 -17.14 8.99
N ARG A 164 11.11 -16.70 9.93
CA ARG A 164 9.71 -17.17 10.08
C ARG A 164 8.86 -16.88 8.84
N GLU A 165 9.11 -15.75 8.15
CA GLU A 165 8.40 -15.42 6.91
C GLU A 165 8.92 -16.21 5.72
N ALA A 166 10.18 -16.64 5.74
CA ALA A 166 10.81 -17.40 4.67
C ALA A 166 10.47 -18.91 4.67
N GLU A 167 10.11 -19.47 5.82
CA GLU A 167 9.68 -20.86 6.03
C GLU A 167 8.21 -21.10 5.67
#